data_fb71a8c7b8ee3730064a504276cc05cd
#
_entry.id   fb71a8c7b8ee3730064a504276cc05cd
#
_cell.length_a   1.000
_cell.length_b   1.000
_cell.length_c   1.000
_cell.angle_alpha   90.00
_cell.angle_beta   90.00
_cell.angle_gamma   90.00
#
_symmetry.space_group_name_H-M   'P 1'
#
loop_
_entity.id
_entity.type
_entity.pdbx_description
1 polymer ?
#
loop_
_entity_poly.entity_id
_entity_poly.type
_entity_poly.pdbx_seq_one_letter_code
_entity_poly.pdbx_strand_id
1 'polypeptide(L)'
;MKEEEVTFDLADVYKKTSVSFRQARALSISPAGDAGSDSPFVMVEYTHPDKAGVTEKITYDYLINATGPKLNFGATEGLGPEHGHTVSVCTASHAIEANKKLQLIIDDMRKGERRTIVIGTGHGMCTCQGAAFEYIYNVDHTLREAGVRHMARIVWLSNEYELGDFGMGGVHIKRGGYITNGKTFAESLMVERGIEWITRAHVKKVEAGKIHYEILDGSFHELAFDFSMLIPPFAGVGLKAYDKAGEDITSAVFAPNGFMKVDADYTPRPYLEWSARDWPRTYQTPGYANIFAVGIAFAPPHMISKPMQSVNGTAINPTAPRTGMPSAAMAMAVAKSITDMINGAQKPTHTASMAEMGAACVASTGSHVFKGTAATMTVYPVVPDFEKYPEYGRDLDLTFGEIGLAGHWMKYLLHHAFIYQAKMKPGWSIIPD
;
A
#
# COMPACT_ATOMS: atom_id res chain seq x y z
N MET A 1 -7.60 -17.67 -8.98
CA MET A 1 -8.63 -17.49 -7.94
C MET A 1 -9.86 -16.89 -8.60
N LYS A 2 -11.05 -17.32 -8.18
CA LYS A 2 -12.32 -16.70 -8.61
C LYS A 2 -12.67 -15.54 -7.66
N GLU A 3 -13.48 -14.60 -8.12
CA GLU A 3 -13.93 -13.46 -7.31
C GLU A 3 -14.56 -13.91 -5.98
N GLU A 4 -15.41 -14.91 -6.01
CA GLU A 4 -16.10 -15.48 -4.83
C GLU A 4 -15.15 -16.05 -3.75
N GLU A 5 -13.91 -16.36 -4.13
CA GLU A 5 -12.89 -16.87 -3.20
C GLU A 5 -12.23 -15.73 -2.41
N VAL A 6 -12.24 -14.50 -2.95
CA VAL A 6 -11.53 -13.34 -2.41
C VAL A 6 -12.45 -12.21 -1.92
N THR A 7 -13.73 -12.26 -2.26
CA THR A 7 -14.75 -11.29 -1.84
C THR A 7 -15.82 -11.95 -0.98
N PHE A 8 -16.38 -11.19 -0.04
CA PHE A 8 -17.49 -11.63 0.81
C PHE A 8 -18.20 -10.42 1.43
N ASP A 9 -19.47 -10.59 1.81
CA ASP A 9 -20.26 -9.55 2.46
C ASP A 9 -19.85 -9.42 3.94
N LEU A 10 -19.39 -8.23 4.32
CA LEU A 10 -19.04 -7.91 5.71
C LEU A 10 -20.27 -7.91 6.62
N ALA A 11 -21.45 -7.55 6.13
CA ALA A 11 -22.66 -7.58 6.92
C ALA A 11 -22.95 -9.00 7.45
N ASP A 12 -22.75 -10.02 6.63
CA ASP A 12 -22.93 -11.42 7.03
C ASP A 12 -21.89 -11.92 8.03
N VAL A 13 -20.67 -11.36 8.00
CA VAL A 13 -19.65 -11.65 9.01
C VAL A 13 -20.05 -11.05 10.34
N TYR A 14 -20.40 -9.76 10.37
CA TYR A 14 -20.68 -9.02 11.61
C TYR A 14 -22.02 -9.37 12.26
N LYS A 15 -22.99 -9.88 11.51
CA LYS A 15 -24.25 -10.43 12.09
C LYS A 15 -24.02 -11.50 13.18
N LYS A 16 -22.86 -12.17 13.15
CA LYS A 16 -22.50 -13.24 14.10
C LYS A 16 -21.69 -12.72 15.29
N THR A 17 -21.53 -11.43 15.42
CA THR A 17 -20.71 -10.77 16.44
C THR A 17 -21.53 -9.70 17.16
N SER A 18 -20.97 -9.10 18.21
CA SER A 18 -21.53 -7.91 18.86
C SER A 18 -21.24 -6.60 18.14
N VAL A 19 -20.62 -6.64 16.95
CA VAL A 19 -20.23 -5.46 16.16
C VAL A 19 -21.43 -4.92 15.39
N SER A 20 -21.79 -3.66 15.59
CA SER A 20 -22.78 -2.96 14.80
C SER A 20 -22.18 -2.48 13.49
N PHE A 21 -22.42 -3.20 12.40
CA PHE A 21 -21.94 -2.82 11.07
C PHE A 21 -22.82 -1.72 10.45
N ARG A 22 -22.18 -0.69 9.89
CA ARG A 22 -22.81 0.39 9.11
C ARG A 22 -22.14 0.48 7.75
N GLN A 23 -22.84 0.16 6.67
CA GLN A 23 -22.37 0.37 5.30
C GLN A 23 -22.53 1.86 4.95
N ALA A 24 -21.51 2.64 5.30
CA ALA A 24 -21.53 4.09 5.18
C ALA A 24 -20.12 4.63 4.88
N ARG A 25 -20.08 5.84 4.35
CA ARG A 25 -18.87 6.62 4.15
C ARG A 25 -18.72 7.62 5.29
N ALA A 26 -17.59 7.62 6.00
CA ALA A 26 -17.28 8.67 6.97
C ALA A 26 -16.97 9.98 6.23
N LEU A 27 -17.58 11.07 6.67
CA LEU A 27 -17.44 12.41 6.08
C LEU A 27 -16.55 13.30 6.93
N SER A 28 -16.81 13.31 8.25
CA SER A 28 -16.07 14.18 9.18
C SER A 28 -16.04 13.61 10.59
N ILE A 29 -15.10 14.14 11.38
CA ILE A 29 -14.92 13.84 12.79
C ILE A 29 -15.13 15.14 13.58
N SER A 30 -15.91 15.08 14.65
CA SER A 30 -16.06 16.15 15.64
C SER A 30 -15.55 15.67 17.00
N PRO A 31 -14.26 15.88 17.29
CA PRO A 31 -13.60 15.29 18.47
C PRO A 31 -14.14 15.78 19.82
N ALA A 32 -14.72 16.98 19.83
CA ALA A 32 -15.26 17.62 21.04
C ALA A 32 -16.80 17.78 20.98
N GLY A 33 -17.47 17.05 20.08
CA GLY A 33 -18.89 17.24 19.84
C GLY A 33 -19.19 18.47 18.98
N ASP A 34 -20.37 19.06 19.18
CA ASP A 34 -20.80 20.30 18.54
C ASP A 34 -21.60 21.18 19.50
N ALA A 35 -22.23 22.25 19.02
CA ALA A 35 -23.06 23.16 19.83
C ALA A 35 -24.23 22.48 20.54
N GLY A 36 -24.67 21.32 20.06
CA GLY A 36 -25.79 20.57 20.62
C GLY A 36 -25.40 19.45 21.57
N SER A 37 -24.15 19.02 21.59
CA SER A 37 -23.68 17.91 22.42
C SER A 37 -22.17 17.92 22.59
N ASP A 38 -21.69 17.63 23.81
CA ASP A 38 -20.29 17.46 24.14
C ASP A 38 -19.74 16.07 23.73
N SER A 39 -20.61 15.17 23.27
CA SER A 39 -20.18 13.83 22.87
C SER A 39 -19.45 13.86 21.52
N PRO A 40 -18.22 13.32 21.42
CA PRO A 40 -17.54 13.20 20.14
C PRO A 40 -18.31 12.29 19.19
N PHE A 41 -18.27 12.60 17.89
CA PHE A 41 -18.96 11.81 16.87
C PHE A 41 -18.23 11.81 15.52
N VAL A 42 -18.55 10.82 14.71
CA VAL A 42 -18.26 10.77 13.28
C VAL A 42 -19.55 11.03 12.52
N MET A 43 -19.54 11.95 11.56
CA MET A 43 -20.62 12.11 10.60
C MET A 43 -20.42 11.10 9.49
N VAL A 44 -21.42 10.27 9.25
CA VAL A 44 -21.41 9.28 8.16
C VAL A 44 -22.55 9.51 7.18
N GLU A 45 -22.35 9.08 5.95
CA GLU A 45 -23.38 9.01 4.91
C GLU A 45 -23.54 7.56 4.48
N TYR A 46 -24.75 7.02 4.59
CA TYR A 46 -25.03 5.65 4.20
C TYR A 46 -24.86 5.44 2.70
N THR A 47 -24.22 4.33 2.35
CA THR A 47 -24.01 3.88 0.95
C THR A 47 -24.81 2.62 0.61
N HIS A 48 -25.47 2.00 1.62
CA HIS A 48 -26.40 0.89 1.37
C HIS A 48 -27.61 1.41 0.56
N PRO A 49 -28.07 0.68 -0.48
CA PRO A 49 -29.15 1.14 -1.37
C PRO A 49 -30.40 1.64 -0.63
N ASP A 50 -30.82 0.95 0.44
CA ASP A 50 -32.04 1.29 1.20
C ASP A 50 -31.95 2.61 1.99
N LYS A 51 -30.73 3.15 2.20
CA LYS A 51 -30.47 4.35 2.99
C LYS A 51 -29.50 5.31 2.29
N ALA A 52 -29.20 5.12 1.01
CA ALA A 52 -28.22 5.89 0.29
C ALA A 52 -28.46 7.40 0.43
N GLY A 53 -27.41 8.15 0.81
CA GLY A 53 -27.44 9.59 1.01
C GLY A 53 -27.98 10.05 2.37
N VAL A 54 -28.50 9.16 3.21
CA VAL A 54 -28.89 9.50 4.59
C VAL A 54 -27.64 9.71 5.42
N THR A 55 -27.58 10.80 6.19
CA THR A 55 -26.48 11.09 7.11
C THR A 55 -26.86 10.79 8.55
N GLU A 56 -25.88 10.33 9.34
CA GLU A 56 -26.05 10.02 10.76
C GLU A 56 -24.82 10.46 11.56
N LYS A 57 -25.02 10.99 12.78
CA LYS A 57 -23.97 11.19 13.77
C LYS A 57 -23.81 9.90 14.58
N ILE A 58 -22.63 9.30 14.53
CA ILE A 58 -22.28 8.13 15.33
C ILE A 58 -21.33 8.59 16.44
N THR A 59 -21.81 8.60 17.67
CA THR A 59 -21.01 8.94 18.85
C THR A 59 -20.02 7.82 19.19
N TYR A 60 -18.91 8.17 19.81
CA TYR A 60 -17.89 7.21 20.22
C TYR A 60 -17.19 7.61 21.52
N ASP A 61 -16.71 6.63 22.27
CA ASP A 61 -15.77 6.83 23.37
C ASP A 61 -14.33 6.79 22.83
N TYR A 62 -14.04 5.86 21.91
CA TYR A 62 -12.77 5.73 21.20
C TYR A 62 -13.01 5.59 19.69
N LEU A 63 -12.14 6.22 18.91
CA LEU A 63 -12.20 6.17 17.45
C LEU A 63 -10.88 5.59 16.88
N ILE A 64 -11.02 4.60 16.01
CA ILE A 64 -9.89 4.09 15.20
C ILE A 64 -10.16 4.43 13.74
N ASN A 65 -9.34 5.29 13.16
CA ASN A 65 -9.33 5.53 11.72
C ASN A 65 -8.50 4.45 11.02
N ALA A 66 -9.19 3.53 10.35
CA ALA A 66 -8.60 2.47 9.53
C ALA A 66 -9.12 2.52 8.08
N THR A 67 -9.43 3.71 7.58
CA THR A 67 -10.09 3.94 6.28
C THR A 67 -9.22 3.55 5.07
N GLY A 68 -7.93 3.32 5.28
CA GLY A 68 -7.01 3.04 4.18
C GLY A 68 -6.79 4.24 3.25
N PRO A 69 -6.36 4.02 2.00
CA PRO A 69 -6.08 5.07 1.05
C PRO A 69 -7.25 5.35 0.10
N LYS A 70 -7.32 6.57 -0.39
CA LYS A 70 -7.96 6.90 -1.66
C LYS A 70 -6.95 6.62 -2.79
N LEU A 71 -7.37 5.87 -3.80
CA LEU A 71 -6.61 5.69 -5.05
C LEU A 71 -6.70 6.98 -5.87
N ASN A 72 -5.62 7.74 -5.93
CA ASN A 72 -5.64 9.08 -6.54
C ASN A 72 -5.25 9.03 -8.03
N PHE A 73 -6.06 8.38 -8.87
CA PHE A 73 -5.84 8.34 -10.31
C PHE A 73 -5.82 9.74 -10.94
N GLY A 74 -6.58 10.69 -10.40
CA GLY A 74 -6.63 12.06 -10.89
C GLY A 74 -5.34 12.88 -10.70
N ALA A 75 -4.33 12.33 -9.97
CA ALA A 75 -3.03 12.99 -9.85
C ALA A 75 -2.21 12.96 -11.15
N THR A 76 -2.55 12.08 -12.09
CA THR A 76 -1.91 11.99 -13.41
C THR A 76 -3.00 11.96 -14.47
N GLU A 77 -2.94 12.88 -15.43
CA GLU A 77 -3.91 12.98 -16.54
C GLU A 77 -3.95 11.66 -17.32
N GLY A 78 -5.15 11.10 -17.55
CA GLY A 78 -5.38 9.88 -18.31
C GLY A 78 -4.95 8.58 -17.60
N LEU A 79 -4.59 8.63 -16.31
CA LEU A 79 -4.31 7.44 -15.51
C LEU A 79 -5.61 6.80 -14.99
N GLY A 80 -5.66 5.48 -14.98
CA GLY A 80 -6.71 4.70 -14.32
C GLY A 80 -7.73 4.06 -15.24
N PRO A 81 -8.59 3.17 -14.69
CA PRO A 81 -9.50 2.36 -15.49
C PRO A 81 -10.79 3.05 -15.90
N GLU A 82 -11.28 4.03 -15.11
CA GLU A 82 -12.63 4.60 -15.27
C GLU A 82 -12.66 5.71 -16.32
N HIS A 83 -11.70 6.63 -16.25
CA HIS A 83 -11.62 7.81 -17.12
C HIS A 83 -10.26 7.96 -17.79
N GLY A 84 -9.44 6.92 -17.72
CA GLY A 84 -8.09 6.90 -18.26
C GLY A 84 -7.85 5.77 -19.25
N HIS A 85 -6.58 5.53 -19.53
CA HIS A 85 -6.12 4.61 -20.56
C HIS A 85 -5.36 3.40 -19.97
N THR A 86 -5.23 3.29 -18.63
CA THR A 86 -4.57 2.17 -17.97
C THR A 86 -5.56 1.29 -17.22
N VAL A 87 -5.19 0.03 -16.96
CA VAL A 87 -5.95 -0.83 -16.04
C VAL A 87 -5.45 -0.65 -14.61
N SER A 88 -6.17 -1.24 -13.67
CA SER A 88 -5.80 -1.29 -12.24
C SER A 88 -6.05 -2.69 -11.68
N VAL A 89 -5.34 -3.03 -10.60
CA VAL A 89 -5.54 -4.25 -9.81
C VAL A 89 -5.80 -3.94 -8.33
N CYS A 90 -6.10 -2.67 -8.03
CA CYS A 90 -6.26 -2.22 -6.65
C CYS A 90 -7.59 -2.62 -6.00
N THR A 91 -8.57 -3.09 -6.79
CA THR A 91 -9.84 -3.65 -6.32
C THR A 91 -10.16 -4.94 -7.07
N ALA A 92 -11.05 -5.78 -6.55
CA ALA A 92 -11.45 -7.02 -7.21
C ALA A 92 -12.05 -6.76 -8.60
N SER A 93 -12.94 -5.79 -8.73
CA SER A 93 -13.56 -5.40 -10.02
C SER A 93 -12.52 -4.91 -11.02
N HIS A 94 -11.56 -4.09 -10.60
CA HIS A 94 -10.46 -3.64 -11.45
C HIS A 94 -9.59 -4.81 -11.92
N ALA A 95 -9.26 -5.76 -11.03
CA ALA A 95 -8.45 -6.92 -11.37
C ALA A 95 -9.14 -7.84 -12.39
N ILE A 96 -10.47 -8.02 -12.28
CA ILE A 96 -11.27 -8.78 -13.24
C ILE A 96 -11.23 -8.11 -14.61
N GLU A 97 -11.42 -6.80 -14.66
CA GLU A 97 -11.39 -6.04 -15.91
C GLU A 97 -9.99 -6.04 -16.54
N ALA A 98 -8.95 -5.88 -15.71
CA ALA A 98 -7.56 -5.98 -16.15
C ALA A 98 -7.28 -7.35 -16.78
N ASN A 99 -7.78 -8.45 -16.16
CA ASN A 99 -7.61 -9.78 -16.72
C ASN A 99 -8.33 -9.94 -18.06
N LYS A 100 -9.57 -9.44 -18.22
CA LYS A 100 -10.28 -9.47 -19.50
C LYS A 100 -9.48 -8.77 -20.60
N LYS A 101 -8.95 -7.59 -20.34
CA LYS A 101 -8.11 -6.85 -21.30
C LYS A 101 -6.81 -7.60 -21.61
N LEU A 102 -6.18 -8.22 -20.62
CA LEU A 102 -4.98 -9.05 -20.84
C LEU A 102 -5.27 -10.25 -21.73
N GLN A 103 -6.44 -10.91 -21.59
CA GLN A 103 -6.82 -12.02 -22.46
C GLN A 103 -6.98 -11.58 -23.94
N LEU A 104 -7.53 -10.39 -24.20
CA LEU A 104 -7.61 -9.83 -25.55
C LEU A 104 -6.20 -9.61 -26.15
N ILE A 105 -5.26 -9.09 -25.37
CA ILE A 105 -3.86 -8.92 -25.79
C ILE A 105 -3.21 -10.28 -26.09
N ILE A 106 -3.48 -11.31 -25.29
CA ILE A 106 -3.01 -12.68 -25.54
C ILE A 106 -3.57 -13.22 -26.86
N ASP A 107 -4.83 -13.00 -27.14
CA ASP A 107 -5.48 -13.47 -28.37
C ASP A 107 -4.91 -12.75 -29.61
N ASP A 108 -4.57 -11.49 -29.52
CA ASP A 108 -3.89 -10.76 -30.59
C ASP A 108 -2.48 -11.33 -30.84
N MET A 109 -1.73 -11.61 -29.77
CA MET A 109 -0.40 -12.24 -29.88
C MET A 109 -0.49 -13.65 -30.51
N ARG A 110 -1.54 -14.41 -30.23
CA ARG A 110 -1.79 -15.72 -30.90
C ARG A 110 -2.02 -15.58 -32.40
N LYS A 111 -2.53 -14.42 -32.87
CA LYS A 111 -2.69 -14.09 -34.28
C LYS A 111 -1.39 -13.58 -34.93
N GLY A 112 -0.30 -13.47 -34.18
CA GLY A 112 1.00 -13.04 -34.67
C GLY A 112 1.32 -11.56 -34.46
N GLU A 113 0.49 -10.83 -33.67
CA GLU A 113 0.71 -9.42 -33.39
C GLU A 113 1.64 -9.24 -32.18
N ARG A 114 2.71 -8.45 -32.33
CA ARG A 114 3.57 -8.08 -31.20
C ARG A 114 2.90 -7.02 -30.34
N ARG A 115 3.05 -7.15 -29.02
CA ARG A 115 2.44 -6.22 -28.04
C ARG A 115 3.44 -5.72 -27.02
N THR A 116 3.29 -4.46 -26.64
CA THR A 116 4.07 -3.83 -25.56
C THR A 116 3.20 -3.73 -24.30
N ILE A 117 3.71 -4.27 -23.20
CA ILE A 117 3.05 -4.29 -21.90
C ILE A 117 3.88 -3.45 -20.94
N VAL A 118 3.26 -2.43 -20.32
CA VAL A 118 3.91 -1.54 -19.34
C VAL A 118 3.24 -1.67 -17.98
N ILE A 119 4.03 -2.04 -16.97
CA ILE A 119 3.53 -2.22 -15.60
C ILE A 119 4.44 -1.44 -14.65
N GLY A 120 3.88 -0.80 -13.63
CA GLY A 120 4.67 -0.06 -12.64
C GLY A 120 3.91 1.01 -11.89
N THR A 121 4.49 2.21 -11.77
CA THR A 121 3.94 3.34 -11.03
C THR A 121 3.48 4.47 -11.96
N GLY A 122 2.31 5.03 -11.69
CA GLY A 122 1.68 6.07 -12.50
C GLY A 122 1.95 7.51 -12.06
N HIS A 123 2.87 7.72 -11.10
CA HIS A 123 3.24 9.04 -10.59
C HIS A 123 4.54 8.97 -9.78
N GLY A 124 5.29 10.07 -9.72
CA GLY A 124 6.53 10.16 -8.95
C GLY A 124 6.38 9.92 -7.45
N MET A 125 5.19 10.08 -6.89
CA MET A 125 4.90 9.91 -5.44
C MET A 125 4.10 8.64 -5.13
N CYS A 126 4.24 7.60 -5.94
CA CYS A 126 3.56 6.31 -5.69
C CYS A 126 4.21 5.53 -4.55
N THR A 127 3.40 4.67 -3.95
CA THR A 127 3.82 3.60 -3.02
C THR A 127 3.39 2.24 -3.59
N CYS A 128 3.66 1.17 -2.83
CA CYS A 128 3.23 -0.20 -3.18
C CYS A 128 3.84 -0.75 -4.47
N GLN A 129 5.07 -0.37 -4.81
CA GLN A 129 5.80 -0.92 -5.94
C GLN A 129 5.80 -2.46 -5.93
N GLY A 130 5.84 -3.08 -4.74
CA GLY A 130 5.76 -4.53 -4.58
C GLY A 130 4.52 -5.18 -5.20
N ALA A 131 3.37 -4.51 -5.21
CA ALA A 131 2.15 -5.02 -5.86
C ALA A 131 2.27 -5.02 -7.39
N ALA A 132 2.81 -3.96 -7.98
CA ALA A 132 3.09 -3.91 -9.42
C ALA A 132 4.20 -4.90 -9.81
N PHE A 133 5.21 -5.06 -8.94
CA PHE A 133 6.28 -6.03 -9.10
C PHE A 133 5.74 -7.47 -9.13
N GLU A 134 4.84 -7.82 -8.22
CA GLU A 134 4.14 -9.10 -8.28
C GLU A 134 3.32 -9.25 -9.56
N TYR A 135 2.59 -8.22 -9.96
CA TYR A 135 1.72 -8.28 -11.12
C TYR A 135 2.50 -8.48 -12.43
N ILE A 136 3.64 -7.82 -12.62
CA ILE A 136 4.45 -7.98 -13.84
C ILE A 136 4.94 -9.41 -14.02
N TYR A 137 5.31 -10.10 -12.93
CA TYR A 137 5.72 -11.50 -13.00
C TYR A 137 4.56 -12.46 -13.24
N ASN A 138 3.40 -12.18 -12.69
CA ASN A 138 2.20 -12.96 -12.97
C ASN A 138 1.75 -12.78 -14.42
N VAL A 139 1.90 -11.60 -15.01
CA VAL A 139 1.68 -11.37 -16.45
C VAL A 139 2.72 -12.14 -17.27
N ASP A 140 4.01 -12.04 -16.98
CA ASP A 140 5.06 -12.80 -17.66
C ASP A 140 4.77 -14.31 -17.61
N HIS A 141 4.40 -14.84 -16.45
CA HIS A 141 4.02 -16.25 -16.28
C HIS A 141 2.81 -16.62 -17.12
N THR A 142 1.75 -15.81 -17.10
CA THR A 142 0.53 -16.03 -17.90
C THR A 142 0.83 -16.07 -19.39
N LEU A 143 1.69 -15.19 -19.88
CA LEU A 143 2.11 -15.18 -21.28
C LEU A 143 2.95 -16.41 -21.66
N ARG A 144 3.78 -16.92 -20.74
CA ARG A 144 4.55 -18.17 -20.92
C ARG A 144 3.63 -19.37 -21.00
N GLU A 145 2.66 -19.49 -20.09
CA GLU A 145 1.66 -20.55 -20.09
C GLU A 145 0.78 -20.51 -21.38
N ALA A 146 0.49 -19.30 -21.88
CA ALA A 146 -0.24 -19.13 -23.14
C ALA A 146 0.62 -19.38 -24.40
N GLY A 147 1.95 -19.59 -24.26
CA GLY A 147 2.90 -19.81 -25.36
C GLY A 147 3.23 -18.56 -26.19
N VAL A 148 2.84 -17.36 -25.72
CA VAL A 148 2.98 -16.11 -26.49
C VAL A 148 4.00 -15.13 -25.93
N ARG A 149 4.74 -15.49 -24.89
CA ARG A 149 5.72 -14.59 -24.23
C ARG A 149 6.72 -13.94 -25.20
N HIS A 150 7.14 -14.64 -26.25
CA HIS A 150 8.07 -14.17 -27.27
C HIS A 150 7.49 -13.06 -28.16
N MET A 151 6.18 -12.87 -28.15
CA MET A 151 5.47 -11.79 -28.85
C MET A 151 5.34 -10.51 -28.01
N ALA A 152 5.67 -10.57 -26.71
CA ALA A 152 5.51 -9.46 -25.79
C ALA A 152 6.84 -8.77 -25.47
N ARG A 153 6.88 -7.44 -25.60
CA ARG A 153 7.82 -6.57 -24.94
C ARG A 153 7.23 -6.19 -23.60
N ILE A 154 7.90 -6.47 -22.48
CA ILE A 154 7.43 -6.13 -21.13
C ILE A 154 8.38 -5.11 -20.52
N VAL A 155 7.83 -3.99 -20.03
CA VAL A 155 8.59 -2.87 -19.45
C VAL A 155 8.06 -2.54 -18.05
N TRP A 156 8.97 -2.52 -17.08
CA TRP A 156 8.75 -1.96 -15.76
C TRP A 156 9.02 -0.45 -15.78
N LEU A 157 8.05 0.36 -15.34
CA LEU A 157 8.18 1.82 -15.25
C LEU A 157 7.99 2.25 -13.79
N SER A 158 9.03 2.80 -13.14
CA SER A 158 9.01 3.05 -11.71
C SER A 158 9.61 4.40 -11.32
N ASN A 159 9.09 4.94 -10.21
CA ASN A 159 9.61 6.10 -9.51
C ASN A 159 10.80 5.79 -8.59
N GLU A 160 11.21 4.53 -8.48
CA GLU A 160 12.36 4.12 -7.67
C GLU A 160 13.67 4.69 -8.23
N TYR A 161 14.61 5.03 -7.35
CA TYR A 161 15.97 5.40 -7.76
C TYR A 161 16.70 4.22 -8.39
N GLU A 162 16.58 3.06 -7.77
CA GLU A 162 17.08 1.77 -8.23
C GLU A 162 16.00 0.71 -8.04
N LEU A 163 16.00 -0.31 -8.88
CA LEU A 163 15.11 -1.46 -8.69
C LEU A 163 15.27 -2.06 -7.28
N GLY A 164 14.15 -2.44 -6.67
CA GLY A 164 14.17 -3.04 -5.34
C GLY A 164 14.29 -2.04 -4.18
N ASP A 165 14.12 -0.75 -4.44
CA ASP A 165 13.96 0.27 -3.39
C ASP A 165 12.65 0.08 -2.62
N PHE A 166 11.53 -0.17 -3.33
CA PHE A 166 10.19 -0.41 -2.79
C PHE A 166 9.69 0.62 -1.77
N GLY A 167 10.21 1.85 -1.80
CA GLY A 167 9.89 2.89 -0.83
C GLY A 167 10.53 2.67 0.55
N MET A 168 11.50 1.79 0.66
CA MET A 168 12.21 1.43 1.89
C MET A 168 13.67 1.89 1.91
N GLY A 169 14.13 2.64 0.91
CA GLY A 169 15.53 3.06 0.78
C GLY A 169 16.48 1.95 0.33
N GLY A 170 15.93 0.91 -0.30
CA GLY A 170 16.64 -0.33 -0.60
C GLY A 170 16.80 -1.25 0.62
N VAL A 171 17.33 -2.43 0.39
CA VAL A 171 17.61 -3.42 1.45
C VAL A 171 18.93 -4.12 1.17
N HIS A 172 19.65 -4.50 2.24
CA HIS A 172 20.78 -5.39 2.17
C HIS A 172 20.36 -6.78 2.62
N ILE A 173 20.75 -7.79 1.85
CA ILE A 173 20.34 -9.19 2.04
C ILE A 173 21.60 -10.02 2.29
N LYS A 174 21.62 -10.72 3.41
CA LYS A 174 22.68 -11.67 3.76
C LYS A 174 22.28 -13.07 3.32
N ARG A 175 23.06 -13.70 2.44
CA ARG A 175 22.80 -15.06 1.97
C ARG A 175 24.10 -15.81 1.71
N GLY A 176 24.23 -17.03 2.24
CA GLY A 176 25.39 -17.89 1.98
C GLY A 176 26.76 -17.28 2.33
N GLY A 177 26.79 -16.40 3.34
CA GLY A 177 28.02 -15.69 3.74
C GLY A 177 28.31 -14.41 2.96
N TYR A 178 27.47 -14.06 1.98
CA TYR A 178 27.60 -12.83 1.19
C TYR A 178 26.50 -11.83 1.56
N ILE A 179 26.82 -10.55 1.44
CA ILE A 179 25.85 -9.46 1.52
C ILE A 179 25.64 -8.92 0.12
N THR A 180 24.41 -8.92 -0.34
CA THR A 180 23.97 -8.31 -1.59
C THR A 180 22.88 -7.27 -1.31
N ASN A 181 22.44 -6.56 -2.32
CA ASN A 181 21.38 -5.57 -2.16
C ASN A 181 20.10 -5.96 -2.94
N GLY A 182 18.98 -5.35 -2.57
CA GLY A 182 17.69 -5.56 -3.21
C GLY A 182 17.70 -5.24 -4.70
N LYS A 183 18.54 -4.30 -5.13
CA LYS A 183 18.76 -3.97 -6.55
C LYS A 183 19.24 -5.20 -7.34
N THR A 184 20.34 -5.81 -6.92
CA THR A 184 20.89 -7.00 -7.61
C THR A 184 19.86 -8.13 -7.66
N PHE A 185 19.10 -8.32 -6.57
CA PHE A 185 18.04 -9.32 -6.50
C PHE A 185 16.92 -9.02 -7.52
N ALA A 186 16.42 -7.78 -7.57
CA ALA A 186 15.34 -7.38 -8.48
C ALA A 186 15.81 -7.38 -9.94
N GLU A 187 17.02 -6.86 -10.24
CA GLU A 187 17.62 -6.86 -11.57
C GLU A 187 17.81 -8.28 -12.11
N SER A 188 18.29 -9.21 -11.28
CA SER A 188 18.44 -10.61 -11.68
C SER A 188 17.14 -11.23 -12.12
N LEU A 189 16.04 -10.97 -11.39
CA LEU A 189 14.71 -11.44 -11.75
C LEU A 189 14.20 -10.85 -13.07
N MET A 190 14.41 -9.54 -13.28
CA MET A 190 14.00 -8.87 -14.51
C MET A 190 14.77 -9.40 -15.73
N VAL A 191 16.09 -9.55 -15.59
CA VAL A 191 16.95 -10.09 -16.65
C VAL A 191 16.60 -11.53 -17.02
N GLU A 192 16.42 -12.41 -16.01
CA GLU A 192 16.03 -13.81 -16.22
C GLU A 192 14.75 -13.93 -17.06
N ARG A 193 13.83 -12.98 -16.90
CA ARG A 193 12.53 -12.99 -17.58
C ARG A 193 12.47 -12.12 -18.82
N GLY A 194 13.56 -11.45 -19.20
CA GLY A 194 13.59 -10.55 -20.34
C GLY A 194 12.62 -9.38 -20.18
N ILE A 195 12.55 -8.80 -18.97
CA ILE A 195 11.77 -7.62 -18.65
C ILE A 195 12.69 -6.42 -18.65
N GLU A 196 12.39 -5.41 -19.46
CA GLU A 196 13.08 -4.11 -19.47
C GLU A 196 12.63 -3.26 -18.28
N TRP A 197 13.44 -2.29 -17.84
CA TRP A 197 13.02 -1.37 -16.78
C TRP A 197 13.45 0.08 -17.03
N ILE A 198 12.60 0.98 -16.57
CA ILE A 198 12.83 2.42 -16.52
C ILE A 198 12.58 2.83 -15.07
N THR A 199 13.61 3.34 -14.41
CA THR A 199 13.55 3.87 -13.03
C THR A 199 13.65 5.38 -13.04
N ARG A 200 13.48 6.03 -11.86
CA ARG A 200 13.58 7.48 -11.68
C ARG A 200 12.57 8.25 -12.52
N ALA A 201 11.40 7.66 -12.75
CA ALA A 201 10.40 8.18 -13.67
C ALA A 201 9.18 8.75 -12.93
N HIS A 202 8.70 9.87 -13.42
CA HIS A 202 7.41 10.47 -13.07
C HIS A 202 6.52 10.47 -14.30
N VAL A 203 5.42 9.72 -14.26
CA VAL A 203 4.41 9.76 -15.32
C VAL A 203 3.67 11.08 -15.24
N LYS A 204 3.74 11.87 -16.31
CA LYS A 204 3.09 13.18 -16.43
C LYS A 204 1.68 13.08 -16.98
N LYS A 205 1.49 12.18 -17.97
CA LYS A 205 0.23 12.02 -18.69
C LYS A 205 0.19 10.64 -19.34
N VAL A 206 -0.99 10.08 -19.45
CA VAL A 206 -1.26 8.87 -20.24
C VAL A 206 -2.30 9.20 -21.31
N GLU A 207 -2.02 8.86 -22.55
CA GLU A 207 -2.92 8.92 -23.68
C GLU A 207 -3.22 7.49 -24.17
N ALA A 208 -4.17 7.34 -25.07
CA ALA A 208 -4.46 6.05 -25.68
C ALA A 208 -3.20 5.48 -26.37
N GLY A 209 -2.66 4.39 -25.80
CA GLY A 209 -1.47 3.73 -26.34
C GLY A 209 -0.14 4.41 -26.06
N LYS A 210 -0.08 5.49 -25.25
CA LYS A 210 1.16 6.23 -24.99
C LYS A 210 1.24 6.77 -23.57
N ILE A 211 2.38 6.59 -22.93
CA ILE A 211 2.74 7.17 -21.63
C ILE A 211 3.79 8.26 -21.86
N HIS A 212 3.56 9.45 -21.29
CA HIS A 212 4.52 10.55 -21.24
C HIS A 212 5.12 10.60 -19.83
N TYR A 213 6.42 10.59 -19.71
CA TYR A 213 7.11 10.60 -18.42
C TYR A 213 8.36 11.47 -18.44
N GLU A 214 8.71 11.99 -17.28
CA GLU A 214 9.92 12.73 -16.99
C GLU A 214 10.85 11.86 -16.15
N ILE A 215 12.14 11.87 -16.43
CA ILE A 215 13.14 11.22 -15.58
C ILE A 215 13.93 12.26 -14.75
N LEU A 216 14.76 11.77 -13.85
CA LEU A 216 15.43 12.59 -12.84
C LEU A 216 16.34 13.70 -13.43
N ASP A 217 16.92 13.51 -14.62
CA ASP A 217 17.71 14.52 -15.32
C ASP A 217 16.85 15.63 -15.99
N GLY A 218 15.52 15.53 -15.88
CA GLY A 218 14.56 16.47 -16.43
C GLY A 218 14.18 16.23 -17.87
N SER A 219 14.72 15.19 -18.52
CA SER A 219 14.31 14.84 -19.87
C SER A 219 12.92 14.22 -19.92
N PHE A 220 12.18 14.55 -20.99
CA PHE A 220 10.83 14.01 -21.25
C PHE A 220 10.92 12.92 -22.29
N HIS A 221 10.17 11.84 -22.04
CA HIS A 221 10.15 10.65 -22.88
C HIS A 221 8.72 10.19 -23.15
N GLU A 222 8.57 9.40 -24.19
CA GLU A 222 7.33 8.71 -24.56
C GLU A 222 7.56 7.20 -24.58
N LEU A 223 6.58 6.44 -24.10
CA LEU A 223 6.59 4.98 -24.13
C LEU A 223 5.25 4.49 -24.69
N ALA A 224 5.28 3.87 -25.85
CA ALA A 224 4.10 3.24 -26.44
C ALA A 224 3.71 1.98 -25.68
N PHE A 225 2.42 1.70 -25.57
CA PHE A 225 1.89 0.48 -24.96
C PHE A 225 0.60 0.01 -25.61
N ASP A 226 0.36 -1.29 -25.55
CA ASP A 226 -0.92 -1.94 -25.91
C ASP A 226 -1.71 -2.31 -24.64
N PHE A 227 -0.99 -2.60 -23.55
CA PHE A 227 -1.57 -2.86 -22.24
C PHE A 227 -0.74 -2.18 -21.16
N SER A 228 -1.38 -1.46 -20.25
CA SER A 228 -0.66 -0.83 -19.15
C SER A 228 -1.43 -0.92 -17.84
N MET A 229 -0.72 -1.32 -16.77
CA MET A 229 -1.17 -1.26 -15.37
C MET A 229 -0.20 -0.40 -14.56
N LEU A 230 -0.65 0.78 -14.17
CA LEU A 230 0.16 1.71 -13.38
C LEU A 230 -0.55 2.02 -12.06
N ILE A 231 0.14 1.81 -10.95
CA ILE A 231 -0.38 2.11 -9.61
C ILE A 231 -0.46 3.63 -9.43
N PRO A 232 -1.60 4.17 -8.95
CA PRO A 232 -1.73 5.60 -8.65
C PRO A 232 -1.04 5.95 -7.32
N PRO A 233 -0.72 7.22 -7.07
CA PRO A 233 -0.36 7.67 -5.73
C PRO A 233 -1.55 7.55 -4.78
N PHE A 234 -1.26 7.36 -3.49
CA PHE A 234 -2.27 7.26 -2.45
C PHE A 234 -2.45 8.60 -1.72
N ALA A 235 -3.68 8.90 -1.35
CA ALA A 235 -4.05 10.02 -0.50
C ALA A 235 -4.99 9.54 0.60
N GLY A 236 -5.19 10.36 1.63
CA GLY A 236 -6.26 10.12 2.60
C GLY A 236 -7.64 10.20 1.94
N VAL A 237 -8.64 9.60 2.57
CA VAL A 237 -10.01 9.47 2.00
C VAL A 237 -10.81 10.78 1.98
N GLY A 238 -10.22 11.89 2.44
CA GLY A 238 -10.87 13.21 2.41
C GLY A 238 -11.73 13.49 3.64
N LEU A 239 -11.50 12.79 4.75
CA LEU A 239 -12.14 13.11 6.03
C LEU A 239 -11.83 14.55 6.44
N LYS A 240 -12.86 15.24 6.94
CA LYS A 240 -12.76 16.55 7.56
C LYS A 240 -12.76 16.44 9.08
N ALA A 241 -12.29 17.48 9.77
CA ALA A 241 -12.43 17.57 11.22
C ALA A 241 -12.94 18.96 11.60
N TYR A 242 -13.89 19.01 12.55
CA TYR A 242 -14.50 20.23 13.02
C TYR A 242 -14.41 20.29 14.54
N ASP A 243 -14.16 21.48 15.07
CA ASP A 243 -14.21 21.71 16.51
C ASP A 243 -15.67 21.85 17.02
N LYS A 244 -15.82 22.11 18.31
CA LYS A 244 -17.13 22.27 18.94
C LYS A 244 -17.93 23.48 18.43
N ALA A 245 -17.26 24.51 17.93
CA ALA A 245 -17.89 25.69 17.33
C ALA A 245 -18.26 25.48 15.85
N GLY A 246 -17.84 24.35 15.26
CA GLY A 246 -18.02 24.05 13.83
C GLY A 246 -16.91 24.60 12.94
N GLU A 247 -15.82 25.11 13.52
CA GLU A 247 -14.66 25.59 12.75
C GLU A 247 -13.86 24.42 12.17
N ASP A 248 -13.36 24.59 10.94
CA ASP A 248 -12.56 23.55 10.25
C ASP A 248 -11.16 23.44 10.88
N ILE A 249 -10.93 22.34 11.61
CA ILE A 249 -9.65 21.97 12.20
C ILE A 249 -8.95 20.84 11.43
N THR A 250 -9.33 20.59 10.18
CA THR A 250 -8.80 19.49 9.37
C THR A 250 -7.28 19.52 9.30
N SER A 251 -6.66 20.68 9.14
CA SER A 251 -5.19 20.82 9.07
C SER A 251 -4.46 20.51 10.39
N ALA A 252 -5.15 20.59 11.53
CA ALA A 252 -4.59 20.20 12.82
C ALA A 252 -4.55 18.64 12.96
N VAL A 253 -5.59 17.95 12.47
CA VAL A 253 -5.77 16.51 12.60
C VAL A 253 -5.14 15.71 11.45
N PHE A 254 -5.16 16.26 10.24
CA PHE A 254 -4.67 15.58 9.03
C PHE A 254 -3.47 16.32 8.42
N ALA A 255 -2.58 15.56 7.80
CA ALA A 255 -1.50 16.08 6.97
C ALA A 255 -2.05 16.56 5.61
N PRO A 256 -1.29 17.36 4.84
CA PRO A 256 -1.75 17.89 3.54
C PRO A 256 -2.20 16.83 2.53
N ASN A 257 -1.65 15.62 2.61
CA ASN A 257 -2.05 14.46 1.79
C ASN A 257 -3.32 13.75 2.29
N GLY A 258 -3.97 14.27 3.33
CA GLY A 258 -5.22 13.76 3.91
C GLY A 258 -5.07 12.57 4.84
N PHE A 259 -3.88 12.09 5.14
CA PHE A 259 -3.65 11.06 6.16
C PHE A 259 -3.67 11.67 7.57
N MET A 260 -4.18 10.91 8.55
CA MET A 260 -4.32 11.40 9.94
C MET A 260 -2.96 11.46 10.63
N LYS A 261 -2.70 12.56 11.31
CA LYS A 261 -1.50 12.73 12.16
C LYS A 261 -1.64 11.88 13.43
N VAL A 262 -0.53 11.29 13.83
CA VAL A 262 -0.40 10.45 15.02
C VAL A 262 0.80 10.89 15.86
N ASP A 263 1.18 10.14 16.89
CA ASP A 263 2.32 10.38 17.79
C ASP A 263 3.69 10.27 17.09
N ALA A 264 3.87 10.97 15.99
CA ALA A 264 5.11 11.06 15.22
C ALA A 264 5.68 12.48 15.24
N ASP A 265 6.97 12.64 14.98
CA ASP A 265 7.57 13.96 14.83
C ASP A 265 7.42 14.46 13.39
N TYR A 266 6.55 15.44 13.19
CA TYR A 266 6.28 16.08 11.89
C TYR A 266 7.06 17.39 11.71
N THR A 267 8.02 17.72 12.59
CA THR A 267 8.84 18.93 12.46
C THR A 267 9.65 18.89 11.17
N PRO A 268 9.50 19.84 10.25
CA PRO A 268 10.28 19.87 9.00
C PRO A 268 11.77 19.95 9.28
N ARG A 269 12.54 19.05 8.70
CA ARG A 269 14.01 19.02 8.78
C ARG A 269 14.61 18.33 7.55
N PRO A 270 15.92 18.50 7.28
CA PRO A 270 16.61 17.81 6.19
C PRO A 270 16.50 16.29 6.31
N TYR A 271 16.45 15.60 5.18
CA TYR A 271 16.28 14.14 5.15
C TYR A 271 17.31 13.38 6.02
N LEU A 272 18.57 13.80 6.04
CA LEU A 272 19.63 13.15 6.81
C LEU A 272 19.53 13.37 8.33
N GLU A 273 18.64 14.25 8.79
CA GLU A 273 18.40 14.54 10.21
C GLU A 273 17.22 13.74 10.78
N TRP A 274 16.47 13.04 9.94
CA TRP A 274 15.40 12.15 10.35
C TRP A 274 15.96 10.88 10.99
N SER A 275 15.28 10.39 12.02
CA SER A 275 15.63 9.13 12.68
C SER A 275 14.44 8.20 12.81
N ALA A 276 14.74 6.93 13.13
CA ALA A 276 13.72 5.93 13.43
C ALA A 276 12.80 6.33 14.60
N ARG A 277 13.29 7.17 15.52
CA ARG A 277 12.55 7.66 16.69
C ARG A 277 11.42 8.61 16.32
N ASP A 278 11.47 9.24 15.15
CA ASP A 278 10.43 10.18 14.67
C ASP A 278 9.14 9.44 14.28
N TRP A 279 9.22 8.12 14.06
CA TRP A 279 8.08 7.30 13.68
C TRP A 279 7.14 7.00 14.86
N PRO A 280 5.82 6.86 14.59
CA PRO A 280 4.84 6.66 15.64
C PRO A 280 5.02 5.30 16.35
N ARG A 281 4.54 5.24 17.59
CA ARG A 281 4.58 4.05 18.44
C ARG A 281 3.20 3.63 18.93
N THR A 282 2.33 4.59 19.24
CA THR A 282 1.00 4.35 19.83
C THR A 282 -0.14 4.62 18.86
N TYR A 283 0.15 5.34 17.77
CA TYR A 283 -0.82 5.75 16.74
C TYR A 283 -1.97 6.62 17.27
N GLN A 284 -1.81 7.24 18.45
CA GLN A 284 -2.73 8.19 19.02
C GLN A 284 -2.60 9.56 18.34
N THR A 285 -3.73 10.19 18.01
CA THR A 285 -3.74 11.51 17.37
C THR A 285 -3.36 12.60 18.35
N PRO A 286 -2.41 13.50 18.03
CA PRO A 286 -2.01 14.60 18.92
C PRO A 286 -3.21 15.46 19.32
N GLY A 287 -3.32 15.77 20.63
CA GLY A 287 -4.38 16.58 21.18
C GLY A 287 -5.71 15.83 21.47
N TYR A 288 -5.82 14.57 21.04
CA TYR A 288 -7.04 13.76 21.23
C TYR A 288 -6.70 12.38 21.79
N ALA A 289 -6.89 12.21 23.11
CA ALA A 289 -6.52 10.99 23.80
C ALA A 289 -7.30 9.73 23.39
N ASN A 290 -8.42 9.90 22.70
CA ASN A 290 -9.34 8.84 22.32
C ASN A 290 -9.43 8.60 20.80
N ILE A 291 -8.54 9.20 20.00
CA ILE A 291 -8.50 9.04 18.54
C ILE A 291 -7.19 8.41 18.11
N PHE A 292 -7.28 7.39 17.25
CA PHE A 292 -6.14 6.64 16.72
C PHE A 292 -6.26 6.48 15.20
N ALA A 293 -5.12 6.33 14.51
CA ALA A 293 -5.11 5.97 13.10
C ALA A 293 -4.10 4.85 12.83
N VAL A 294 -4.52 3.79 12.12
CA VAL A 294 -3.71 2.60 11.86
C VAL A 294 -3.63 2.25 10.37
N GLY A 295 -2.65 1.45 10.01
CA GLY A 295 -2.43 1.02 8.63
C GLY A 295 -2.09 2.18 7.71
N ILE A 296 -2.71 2.22 6.52
CA ILE A 296 -2.43 3.29 5.55
C ILE A 296 -3.06 4.63 5.96
N ALA A 297 -4.00 4.65 6.89
CA ALA A 297 -4.72 5.87 7.29
C ALA A 297 -3.84 6.87 8.06
N PHE A 298 -2.75 6.46 8.71
CA PHE A 298 -1.85 7.40 9.40
C PHE A 298 -0.88 8.11 8.45
N ALA A 299 -0.48 9.33 8.79
CA ALA A 299 0.52 10.11 8.07
C ALA A 299 1.94 9.68 8.47
N PRO A 300 2.78 9.16 7.54
CA PRO A 300 4.21 8.99 7.82
C PRO A 300 4.88 10.34 8.10
N PRO A 301 5.81 10.43 9.06
CA PRO A 301 6.49 11.70 9.36
C PRO A 301 7.45 12.14 8.25
N HIS A 302 8.08 11.19 7.57
CA HIS A 302 9.03 11.45 6.48
C HIS A 302 9.09 10.28 5.48
N MET A 303 9.84 10.46 4.39
CA MET A 303 10.18 9.40 3.46
C MET A 303 11.24 8.47 4.04
N ILE A 304 11.15 7.17 3.75
CA ILE A 304 12.22 6.19 4.05
C ILE A 304 13.26 6.22 2.93
N SER A 305 12.80 6.16 1.68
CA SER A 305 13.69 6.35 0.52
C SER A 305 14.14 7.80 0.42
N LYS A 306 15.39 8.02 0.03
CA LYS A 306 15.94 9.37 -0.14
C LYS A 306 15.08 10.17 -1.13
N PRO A 307 14.55 11.33 -0.73
CA PRO A 307 13.80 12.20 -1.61
C PRO A 307 14.63 12.64 -2.82
N MET A 308 14.00 12.61 -3.99
CA MET A 308 14.59 13.06 -5.24
C MET A 308 13.68 14.08 -5.92
N GLN A 309 14.31 14.95 -6.69
CA GLN A 309 13.63 15.94 -7.50
C GLN A 309 14.37 16.07 -8.82
N SER A 310 13.63 16.09 -9.93
CA SER A 310 14.22 16.34 -11.24
C SER A 310 14.78 17.76 -11.32
N VAL A 311 15.62 18.03 -12.30
CA VAL A 311 16.13 19.39 -12.55
C VAL A 311 15.02 20.40 -12.85
N ASN A 312 13.82 19.93 -13.24
CA ASN A 312 12.64 20.74 -13.47
C ASN A 312 11.78 20.93 -12.19
N GLY A 313 12.22 20.42 -11.04
CA GLY A 313 11.50 20.52 -9.77
C GLY A 313 10.41 19.46 -9.56
N THR A 314 10.30 18.45 -10.42
CA THR A 314 9.31 17.37 -10.26
C THR A 314 9.77 16.39 -9.19
N ALA A 315 8.94 16.15 -8.15
CA ALA A 315 9.24 15.17 -7.12
C ALA A 315 9.09 13.73 -7.66
N ILE A 316 10.13 12.92 -7.42
CA ILE A 316 10.20 11.50 -7.82
C ILE A 316 10.64 10.70 -6.60
N ASN A 317 9.69 10.41 -5.71
CA ASN A 317 9.95 9.82 -4.39
C ASN A 317 9.03 8.64 -4.14
N PRO A 318 9.55 7.40 -4.12
CA PRO A 318 8.78 6.27 -3.60
C PRO A 318 8.35 6.55 -2.15
N THR A 319 7.05 6.43 -1.88
CA THR A 319 6.55 6.64 -0.51
C THR A 319 6.59 5.34 0.30
N ALA A 320 6.70 5.49 1.63
CA ALA A 320 6.87 4.37 2.55
C ALA A 320 5.76 3.30 2.38
N PRO A 321 6.11 2.02 2.27
CA PRO A 321 5.13 0.94 2.20
C PRO A 321 4.45 0.75 3.57
N ARG A 322 3.15 0.54 3.55
CA ARG A 322 2.33 0.20 4.73
C ARG A 322 1.52 -1.03 4.38
N THR A 323 2.15 -2.18 4.51
CA THR A 323 1.59 -3.47 4.10
C THR A 323 0.70 -4.09 5.19
N GLY A 324 0.05 -5.21 4.88
CA GLY A 324 -0.90 -5.87 5.78
C GLY A 324 -0.30 -6.26 7.14
N MET A 325 0.88 -6.87 7.17
CA MET A 325 1.53 -7.30 8.41
C MET A 325 1.81 -6.15 9.39
N PRO A 326 2.51 -5.05 9.00
CA PRO A 326 2.62 -3.87 9.87
C PRO A 326 1.26 -3.28 10.27
N SER A 327 0.28 -3.26 9.38
CA SER A 327 -1.06 -2.73 9.68
C SER A 327 -1.77 -3.54 10.76
N ALA A 328 -1.66 -4.87 10.73
CA ALA A 328 -2.22 -5.76 11.76
C ALA A 328 -1.54 -5.55 13.11
N ALA A 329 -0.21 -5.46 13.15
CA ALA A 329 0.54 -5.18 14.38
C ALA A 329 0.13 -3.82 15.01
N MET A 330 -0.04 -2.77 14.20
CA MET A 330 -0.55 -1.46 14.64
C MET A 330 -1.96 -1.59 15.24
N ALA A 331 -2.86 -2.26 14.53
CA ALA A 331 -4.25 -2.44 14.97
C ALA A 331 -4.32 -3.22 16.29
N MET A 332 -3.51 -4.26 16.45
CA MET A 332 -3.43 -5.06 17.67
C MET A 332 -2.94 -4.22 18.86
N ALA A 333 -1.86 -3.44 18.67
CA ALA A 333 -1.34 -2.56 19.74
C ALA A 333 -2.35 -1.50 20.17
N VAL A 334 -3.05 -0.88 19.21
CA VAL A 334 -4.10 0.11 19.48
C VAL A 334 -5.29 -0.54 20.19
N ALA A 335 -5.77 -1.70 19.73
CA ALA A 335 -6.89 -2.40 20.36
C ALA A 335 -6.60 -2.78 21.81
N LYS A 336 -5.41 -3.31 22.08
CA LYS A 336 -4.96 -3.62 23.45
C LYS A 336 -4.84 -2.37 24.31
N SER A 337 -4.26 -1.28 23.78
CA SER A 337 -4.15 -0.01 24.49
C SER A 337 -5.53 0.57 24.85
N ILE A 338 -6.48 0.55 23.92
CA ILE A 338 -7.87 0.98 24.19
C ILE A 338 -8.51 0.12 25.28
N THR A 339 -8.30 -1.20 25.23
CA THR A 339 -8.81 -2.11 26.27
C THR A 339 -8.27 -1.73 27.66
N ASP A 340 -6.96 -1.46 27.76
CA ASP A 340 -6.35 -1.04 29.04
C ASP A 340 -6.86 0.35 29.46
N MET A 341 -7.06 1.27 28.53
CA MET A 341 -7.62 2.59 28.82
C MET A 341 -9.06 2.53 29.33
N ILE A 342 -9.89 1.64 28.79
CA ILE A 342 -11.22 1.35 29.31
C ILE A 342 -11.14 0.81 30.75
N ASN A 343 -10.10 0.04 31.07
CA ASN A 343 -9.84 -0.50 32.41
C ASN A 343 -9.09 0.46 33.33
N GLY A 344 -8.90 1.72 32.94
CA GLY A 344 -8.37 2.79 33.79
C GLY A 344 -6.95 3.30 33.47
N ALA A 345 -6.28 2.75 32.46
CA ALA A 345 -5.01 3.32 32.02
C ALA A 345 -5.23 4.74 31.43
N GLN A 346 -4.34 5.68 31.79
CA GLN A 346 -4.48 7.08 31.38
C GLN A 346 -3.89 7.38 30.00
N LYS A 347 -3.12 6.45 29.42
CA LYS A 347 -2.46 6.56 28.12
C LYS A 347 -2.28 5.19 27.48
N PRO A 348 -2.00 5.13 26.17
CA PRO A 348 -1.70 3.86 25.49
C PRO A 348 -0.56 3.08 26.18
N THR A 349 -0.75 1.78 26.37
CA THR A 349 0.16 0.88 27.09
C THR A 349 0.92 -0.06 26.16
N HIS A 350 0.41 -0.24 24.95
CA HIS A 350 1.02 -1.10 23.92
C HIS A 350 1.55 -0.25 22.78
N THR A 351 2.67 -0.66 22.22
CA THR A 351 3.35 0.04 21.13
C THR A 351 3.61 -0.89 19.95
N ALA A 352 3.60 -0.31 18.76
CA ALA A 352 4.03 -0.97 17.54
C ALA A 352 4.65 0.08 16.62
N SER A 353 5.96 0.06 16.40
CA SER A 353 6.62 1.02 15.51
C SER A 353 7.17 0.35 14.27
N MET A 354 7.04 0.97 13.11
CA MET A 354 7.70 0.50 11.89
C MET A 354 9.24 0.49 12.00
N ALA A 355 9.79 1.18 12.99
CA ALA A 355 11.19 1.12 13.36
C ALA A 355 11.56 -0.08 14.26
N GLU A 356 10.56 -0.86 14.71
CA GLU A 356 10.74 -1.99 15.63
C GLU A 356 10.02 -3.26 15.15
N MET A 357 9.35 -3.22 14.01
CA MET A 357 8.67 -4.37 13.43
C MET A 357 9.21 -4.73 12.05
N GLY A 358 9.07 -5.99 11.68
CA GLY A 358 9.39 -6.48 10.35
C GLY A 358 8.22 -6.37 9.38
N ALA A 359 8.53 -6.55 8.12
CA ALA A 359 7.55 -6.81 7.07
C ALA A 359 8.04 -7.90 6.14
N ALA A 360 7.13 -8.74 5.69
CA ALA A 360 7.39 -9.73 4.66
C ALA A 360 6.62 -9.36 3.39
N CYS A 361 7.32 -9.34 2.27
CA CYS A 361 6.73 -9.22 0.94
C CYS A 361 6.90 -10.56 0.22
N VAL A 362 5.80 -11.17 -0.19
CA VAL A 362 5.81 -12.43 -0.93
C VAL A 362 5.14 -12.19 -2.28
N ALA A 363 5.95 -11.93 -3.29
CA ALA A 363 5.51 -11.67 -4.65
C ALA A 363 5.44 -12.97 -5.46
N SER A 364 4.26 -13.39 -5.87
CA SER A 364 4.12 -14.54 -6.78
C SER A 364 4.82 -14.27 -8.11
N THR A 365 5.62 -15.21 -8.56
CA THR A 365 6.31 -15.15 -9.85
C THR A 365 5.90 -16.30 -10.79
N GLY A 366 4.82 -16.97 -10.45
CA GLY A 366 4.21 -18.06 -11.20
C GLY A 366 3.44 -19.00 -10.29
N SER A 367 2.19 -19.27 -10.61
CA SER A 367 1.30 -20.10 -9.80
C SER A 367 1.16 -21.51 -10.39
N HIS A 368 1.74 -22.49 -9.72
CA HIS A 368 1.58 -23.91 -10.05
C HIS A 368 1.92 -24.76 -8.81
N VAL A 369 1.15 -25.83 -8.56
CA VAL A 369 1.29 -26.65 -7.33
C VAL A 369 2.72 -27.16 -7.10
N PHE A 370 3.43 -27.58 -8.14
CA PHE A 370 4.79 -28.14 -8.03
C PHE A 370 5.87 -27.29 -8.72
N LYS A 371 5.46 -26.31 -9.54
CA LYS A 371 6.39 -25.45 -10.28
C LYS A 371 6.17 -23.97 -9.99
N GLY A 372 5.29 -23.66 -9.03
CA GLY A 372 5.03 -22.30 -8.59
C GLY A 372 6.28 -21.72 -7.93
N THR A 373 6.50 -20.43 -8.13
CA THR A 373 7.59 -19.69 -7.50
C THR A 373 7.07 -18.38 -6.93
N ALA A 374 7.69 -17.92 -5.84
CA ALA A 374 7.49 -16.58 -5.34
C ALA A 374 8.84 -15.99 -4.90
N ALA A 375 9.00 -14.71 -5.15
CA ALA A 375 10.06 -13.91 -4.56
C ALA A 375 9.61 -13.50 -3.15
N THR A 376 10.33 -13.93 -2.13
CA THR A 376 10.08 -13.58 -0.75
C THR A 376 11.16 -12.64 -0.27
N MET A 377 10.77 -11.52 0.30
CA MET A 377 11.67 -10.58 0.95
C MET A 377 11.13 -10.26 2.34
N THR A 378 11.96 -10.42 3.34
CA THR A 378 11.68 -10.01 4.72
C THR A 378 12.63 -8.89 5.09
N VAL A 379 12.13 -7.85 5.72
CA VAL A 379 12.92 -6.71 6.22
C VAL A 379 12.65 -6.48 7.69
N TYR A 380 13.69 -6.20 8.47
CA TYR A 380 13.58 -5.84 9.88
C TYR A 380 14.69 -4.86 10.29
N PRO A 381 14.33 -3.71 10.86
CA PRO A 381 12.99 -3.11 10.87
C PRO A 381 12.60 -2.57 9.48
N VAL A 382 11.31 -2.24 9.29
CA VAL A 382 10.81 -1.64 8.04
C VAL A 382 11.43 -0.26 7.83
N VAL A 383 11.37 0.59 8.85
CA VAL A 383 12.07 1.88 8.91
C VAL A 383 13.49 1.62 9.39
N PRO A 384 14.52 1.95 8.60
CA PRO A 384 15.90 1.70 9.00
C PRO A 384 16.27 2.49 10.27
N ASP A 385 16.92 1.82 11.21
CA ASP A 385 17.44 2.39 12.46
C ASP A 385 18.98 2.34 12.45
N PHE A 386 19.61 3.42 12.03
CA PHE A 386 21.07 3.51 11.95
C PHE A 386 21.74 3.71 13.31
N GLU A 387 21.01 4.03 14.37
CA GLU A 387 21.55 4.05 15.72
C GLU A 387 21.72 2.62 16.27
N LYS A 388 20.74 1.74 15.98
CA LYS A 388 20.77 0.35 16.42
C LYS A 388 21.57 -0.54 15.45
N TYR A 389 21.50 -0.25 14.16
CA TYR A 389 22.16 -1.01 13.08
C TYR A 389 23.00 -0.06 12.20
N PRO A 390 24.20 0.37 12.65
CA PRO A 390 24.93 1.50 12.04
C PRO A 390 25.31 1.32 10.58
N GLU A 391 25.55 0.08 10.13
CA GLU A 391 26.06 -0.18 8.78
C GLU A 391 24.96 -0.18 7.72
N TYR A 392 23.80 -0.83 8.01
CA TYR A 392 22.73 -1.02 7.04
C TYR A 392 21.36 -0.50 7.48
N GLY A 393 21.27 0.03 8.69
CA GLY A 393 20.00 0.46 9.29
C GLY A 393 19.03 -0.69 9.60
N ARG A 394 19.45 -1.94 9.38
CA ARG A 394 18.62 -3.15 9.51
C ARG A 394 19.40 -4.32 10.06
N ASP A 395 18.69 -5.24 10.70
CA ASP A 395 19.21 -6.52 11.15
C ASP A 395 19.35 -7.47 9.95
N LEU A 396 20.57 -7.82 9.59
CA LEU A 396 20.85 -8.69 8.44
C LEU A 396 20.50 -10.17 8.70
N ASP A 397 20.34 -10.59 9.94
CA ASP A 397 19.93 -11.96 10.26
C ASP A 397 18.42 -12.14 10.13
N LEU A 398 17.66 -11.04 10.25
CA LEU A 398 16.20 -10.98 10.07
C LEU A 398 15.78 -10.39 8.71
N THR A 399 16.72 -9.86 7.94
CA THR A 399 16.48 -9.31 6.60
C THR A 399 17.04 -10.26 5.55
N PHE A 400 16.15 -10.90 4.78
CA PHE A 400 16.57 -11.86 3.77
C PHE A 400 15.66 -11.83 2.54
N GLY A 401 16.16 -12.39 1.43
CA GLY A 401 15.42 -12.57 0.19
C GLY A 401 15.71 -13.92 -0.42
N GLU A 402 14.69 -14.58 -0.95
CA GLU A 402 14.83 -15.81 -1.69
C GLU A 402 13.72 -16.00 -2.72
N ILE A 403 13.94 -16.89 -3.69
CA ILE A 403 12.97 -17.25 -4.71
C ILE A 403 12.81 -18.76 -4.68
N GLY A 404 11.58 -19.22 -4.69
CA GLY A 404 11.35 -20.65 -4.75
C GLY A 404 9.93 -21.10 -4.47
N LEU A 405 9.79 -22.41 -4.46
CA LEU A 405 8.52 -23.11 -4.21
C LEU A 405 8.02 -22.87 -2.78
N ALA A 406 8.93 -22.78 -1.80
CA ALA A 406 8.55 -22.52 -0.40
C ALA A 406 7.84 -21.16 -0.25
N GLY A 407 8.33 -20.11 -0.91
CA GLY A 407 7.67 -18.82 -0.96
C GLY A 407 6.28 -18.89 -1.60
N HIS A 408 6.11 -19.67 -2.67
CA HIS A 408 4.82 -19.88 -3.30
C HIS A 408 3.81 -20.54 -2.34
N TRP A 409 4.21 -21.60 -1.63
CA TRP A 409 3.34 -22.23 -0.64
C TRP A 409 3.00 -21.29 0.52
N MET A 410 3.97 -20.50 0.98
CA MET A 410 3.75 -19.47 2.01
C MET A 410 2.70 -18.45 1.54
N LYS A 411 2.83 -17.92 0.32
CA LYS A 411 1.86 -16.99 -0.27
C LYS A 411 0.46 -17.58 -0.31
N TYR A 412 0.34 -18.82 -0.76
CA TYR A 412 -0.92 -19.54 -0.83
C TYR A 412 -1.57 -19.71 0.55
N LEU A 413 -0.78 -20.14 1.54
CA LEU A 413 -1.24 -20.32 2.92
C LEU A 413 -1.70 -18.98 3.53
N LEU A 414 -0.89 -17.94 3.42
CA LEU A 414 -1.21 -16.61 3.95
C LEU A 414 -2.50 -16.06 3.36
N HIS A 415 -2.72 -16.24 2.05
CA HIS A 415 -3.95 -15.82 1.41
C HIS A 415 -5.18 -16.47 2.06
N HIS A 416 -5.15 -17.79 2.24
CA HIS A 416 -6.26 -18.50 2.87
C HIS A 416 -6.41 -18.16 4.36
N ALA A 417 -5.31 -17.96 5.08
CA ALA A 417 -5.34 -17.56 6.48
C ALA A 417 -5.98 -16.19 6.65
N PHE A 418 -5.60 -15.19 5.85
CA PHE A 418 -6.20 -13.85 5.92
C PHE A 418 -7.70 -13.84 5.59
N ILE A 419 -8.14 -14.58 4.58
CA ILE A 419 -9.58 -14.70 4.27
C ILE A 419 -10.31 -15.43 5.39
N TYR A 420 -9.70 -16.42 6.02
CA TYR A 420 -10.28 -17.15 7.15
C TYR A 420 -10.47 -16.23 8.37
N GLN A 421 -9.45 -15.44 8.71
CA GLN A 421 -9.49 -14.44 9.78
C GLN A 421 -10.52 -13.35 9.48
N ALA A 422 -10.50 -12.78 8.29
CA ALA A 422 -11.42 -11.71 7.88
C ALA A 422 -12.90 -12.16 7.91
N LYS A 423 -13.17 -13.45 7.67
CA LYS A 423 -14.50 -14.06 7.81
C LYS A 423 -14.83 -14.45 9.26
N MET A 424 -13.98 -14.15 10.23
CA MET A 424 -14.14 -14.51 11.66
C MET A 424 -14.58 -15.98 11.86
N LYS A 425 -13.95 -16.90 11.12
CA LYS A 425 -14.27 -18.34 11.26
C LYS A 425 -13.77 -18.90 12.61
N PRO A 426 -14.32 -20.04 13.11
CA PRO A 426 -13.94 -20.58 14.41
C PRO A 426 -12.42 -20.67 14.61
N GLY A 427 -11.92 -20.11 15.72
CA GLY A 427 -10.48 -20.08 15.99
C GLY A 427 -9.66 -19.05 15.22
N TRP A 428 -10.29 -18.12 14.51
CA TRP A 428 -9.60 -17.07 13.73
C TRP A 428 -8.58 -16.27 14.57
N SER A 429 -8.91 -16.01 15.84
CA SER A 429 -8.10 -15.19 16.75
C SER A 429 -6.82 -15.85 17.25
N ILE A 430 -6.62 -17.15 17.01
CA ILE A 430 -5.38 -17.87 17.35
C ILE A 430 -4.42 -18.00 16.16
N ILE A 431 -4.84 -17.60 14.96
CA ILE A 431 -3.98 -17.54 13.79
C ILE A 431 -3.05 -16.34 13.96
N PRO A 432 -1.71 -16.50 13.89
CA PRO A 432 -0.78 -15.37 13.98
C PRO A 432 -0.98 -14.37 12.85
N ASP A 433 -0.81 -13.08 13.15
CA ASP A 433 -0.81 -11.99 12.19
C ASP A 433 0.50 -11.89 11.40
#